data_13e20242d53957d3bcc0940efec78dfc
#
_entry.id   13e20242d53957d3bcc0940efec78dfc
#
_cell.length_a   1.000
_cell.length_b   1.000
_cell.length_c   1.000
_cell.angle_alpha   90.00
_cell.angle_beta   90.00
_cell.angle_gamma   90.00
#
_symmetry.space_group_name_H-M   'P 1'
#
loop_
_entity.id
_entity.type
_entity.pdbx_description
1 polymer ?
#
loop_
_entity_poly.entity_id
_entity_poly.type
_entity_poly.pdbx_seq_one_letter_code
_entity_poly.pdbx_strand_id
1 'polypeptide(L)'
;RIALYPVANYGSAMTPFYTVLSIWVGAIILVAMMKVSVSDREKAKVLGLGETLPMGETMGVKEAVIAGRTAGPGAMLDVLRKPRPESPGNARQFGLHPYQEYFGRYAIFGAMALLQGTLVCLGDMFFLGVQCEHPLQFLMVGWLCALVFSLLIYTLTVSFGDIGKAIAVVLLVMQVAGSGGTFPIETLPPFFQMICKWLLFPYGVDAMHSAMAG
;
A
#
# COMPACT_ATOMS: atom_id res chain seq x y z
N ARG A 1 5.16 37.97 -18.03
CA ARG A 1 4.95 36.70 -17.29
C ARG A 1 5.13 35.57 -18.32
N ILE A 2 6.23 34.87 -18.25
CA ILE A 2 6.45 33.66 -19.03
C ILE A 2 5.62 32.57 -18.32
N ALA A 3 4.56 32.07 -18.97
CA ALA A 3 3.85 30.91 -18.46
C ALA A 3 4.81 29.71 -18.58
N LEU A 4 5.14 29.08 -17.46
CA LEU A 4 5.98 27.88 -17.43
C LEU A 4 5.34 26.74 -18.23
N TYR A 5 4.01 26.71 -18.27
CA TYR A 5 3.23 25.75 -19.06
C TYR A 5 2.08 26.49 -19.76
N PRO A 6 2.10 26.64 -21.10
CA PRO A 6 1.05 27.31 -21.85
C PRO A 6 -0.17 26.37 -21.97
N VAL A 7 -1.07 26.43 -21.01
CA VAL A 7 -2.34 25.67 -21.04
C VAL A 7 -3.49 26.66 -21.28
N ALA A 8 -4.37 26.36 -22.22
CA ALA A 8 -5.43 27.27 -22.64
C ALA A 8 -6.51 27.49 -21.56
N ASN A 9 -6.73 26.49 -20.68
CA ASN A 9 -7.79 26.50 -19.67
C ASN A 9 -7.25 26.24 -18.26
N TYR A 10 -7.77 26.98 -17.26
CA TYR A 10 -7.43 26.79 -15.84
C TYR A 10 -7.68 25.35 -15.36
N GLY A 11 -8.77 24.72 -15.86
CA GLY A 11 -9.06 23.32 -15.56
C GLY A 11 -7.91 22.38 -15.96
N SER A 12 -7.40 22.53 -17.18
CA SER A 12 -6.27 21.75 -17.66
C SER A 12 -4.99 22.00 -16.85
N ALA A 13 -4.77 23.23 -16.37
CA ALA A 13 -3.63 23.55 -15.53
C ALA A 13 -3.65 22.85 -14.16
N MET A 14 -4.84 22.62 -13.59
CA MET A 14 -5.02 21.97 -12.30
C MET A 14 -5.15 20.44 -12.38
N THR A 15 -5.46 19.89 -13.56
CA THR A 15 -5.65 18.44 -13.74
C THR A 15 -4.48 17.61 -13.25
N PRO A 16 -3.20 17.88 -13.55
CA PRO A 16 -2.09 17.08 -13.10
C PRO A 16 -2.06 16.90 -11.58
N PHE A 17 -2.35 17.96 -10.84
CA PHE A 17 -2.42 17.92 -9.39
C PHE A 17 -3.53 16.98 -8.90
N TYR A 18 -4.74 17.09 -9.44
CA TYR A 18 -5.88 16.25 -9.02
C TYR A 18 -5.72 14.81 -9.47
N THR A 19 -5.13 14.56 -10.64
CA THR A 19 -4.83 13.20 -11.12
C THR A 19 -3.86 12.48 -10.19
N VAL A 20 -2.74 13.12 -9.84
CA VAL A 20 -1.74 12.56 -8.92
C VAL A 20 -2.33 12.36 -7.53
N LEU A 21 -3.15 13.30 -7.05
CA LEU A 21 -3.88 13.21 -5.79
C LEU A 21 -4.84 12.01 -5.78
N SER A 22 -5.62 11.83 -6.85
CA SER A 22 -6.59 10.73 -6.98
C SER A 22 -5.90 9.37 -6.97
N ILE A 23 -4.74 9.26 -7.64
CA ILE A 23 -3.95 8.03 -7.66
C ILE A 23 -3.42 7.70 -6.25
N TRP A 24 -2.94 8.70 -5.51
CA TRP A 24 -2.46 8.49 -4.13
C TRP A 24 -3.58 8.07 -3.18
N VAL A 25 -4.69 8.80 -3.18
CA VAL A 25 -5.86 8.52 -2.33
C VAL A 25 -6.40 7.12 -2.63
N GLY A 26 -6.49 6.77 -3.90
CA GLY A 26 -6.95 5.45 -4.29
C GLY A 26 -6.01 4.33 -3.86
N ALA A 27 -4.69 4.55 -3.87
CA ALA A 27 -3.74 3.57 -3.33
C ALA A 27 -3.91 3.38 -1.81
N ILE A 28 -4.22 4.44 -1.05
CA ILE A 28 -4.58 4.32 0.39
C ILE A 28 -5.86 3.50 0.56
N ILE A 29 -6.89 3.77 -0.24
CA ILE A 29 -8.17 3.04 -0.18
C ILE A 29 -7.96 1.57 -0.52
N LEU A 30 -7.19 1.25 -1.56
CA LEU A 30 -6.86 -0.13 -1.93
C LEU A 30 -6.24 -0.89 -0.75
N VAL A 31 -5.24 -0.30 -0.10
CA VAL A 31 -4.58 -0.92 1.06
C VAL A 31 -5.50 -1.02 2.27
N ALA A 32 -6.45 -0.10 2.43
CA ALA A 32 -7.45 -0.17 3.50
C ALA A 32 -8.50 -1.27 3.27
N MET A 33 -8.90 -1.48 2.02
CA MET A 33 -9.93 -2.46 1.66
C MET A 33 -9.37 -3.88 1.52
N MET A 34 -8.13 -4.04 1.06
CA MET A 34 -7.52 -5.33 0.85
C MET A 34 -6.73 -5.76 2.09
N LYS A 35 -6.87 -7.04 2.47
CA LYS A 35 -6.04 -7.62 3.55
C LYS A 35 -4.59 -7.70 3.08
N VAL A 36 -3.74 -6.85 3.63
CA VAL A 36 -2.30 -6.82 3.32
C VAL A 36 -1.56 -7.98 3.99
N SER A 37 -2.00 -8.38 5.20
CA SER A 37 -1.43 -9.53 5.91
C SER A 37 -2.35 -10.75 5.78
N VAL A 38 -1.82 -11.83 5.22
CA VAL A 38 -2.51 -13.13 5.28
C VAL A 38 -2.14 -13.80 6.59
N SER A 39 -3.15 -14.22 7.33
CA SER A 39 -2.97 -15.00 8.56
C SER A 39 -2.22 -16.30 8.22
N ASP A 40 -1.33 -16.76 9.14
CA ASP A 40 -0.63 -18.03 8.95
C ASP A 40 -1.58 -19.21 8.79
N ARG A 41 -2.81 -19.08 9.30
CA ARG A 41 -3.91 -20.04 9.08
C ARG A 41 -4.38 -20.08 7.61
N GLU A 42 -4.46 -18.93 6.94
CA GLU A 42 -4.83 -18.87 5.52
C GLU A 42 -3.71 -19.42 4.64
N LYS A 43 -2.45 -19.15 4.99
CA LYS A 43 -1.27 -19.75 4.33
C LYS A 43 -1.30 -21.27 4.41
N ALA A 44 -1.55 -21.81 5.59
CA ALA A 44 -1.65 -23.24 5.82
C ALA A 44 -2.79 -23.88 5.02
N LYS A 45 -3.93 -23.19 4.92
CA LYS A 45 -5.09 -23.66 4.16
C LYS A 45 -4.84 -23.71 2.65
N VAL A 46 -4.21 -22.68 2.09
CA VAL A 46 -3.86 -22.59 0.65
C VAL A 46 -2.80 -23.63 0.28
N LEU A 47 -1.86 -23.92 1.19
CA LEU A 47 -0.81 -24.91 0.97
C LEU A 47 -1.28 -26.35 1.21
N GLY A 48 -2.57 -26.58 1.47
CA GLY A 48 -3.12 -27.90 1.77
C GLY A 48 -2.70 -28.47 3.14
N LEU A 49 -2.05 -27.67 3.98
CA LEU A 49 -1.62 -28.02 5.32
C LEU A 49 -2.74 -27.82 6.37
N GLY A 50 -3.92 -27.38 5.91
CA GLY A 50 -5.03 -26.99 6.79
C GLY A 50 -5.67 -28.12 7.58
N GLU A 51 -5.44 -29.39 7.20
CA GLU A 51 -5.96 -30.53 7.93
C GLU A 51 -4.99 -31.12 8.95
N THR A 52 -3.71 -30.72 8.93
CA THR A 52 -2.67 -31.31 9.80
C THR A 52 -2.11 -30.37 10.87
N LEU A 53 -2.56 -29.11 10.90
CA LEU A 53 -2.22 -28.26 12.04
C LEU A 53 -3.20 -28.54 13.18
N PRO A 54 -2.79 -29.28 14.22
CA PRO A 54 -3.62 -29.40 15.40
C PRO A 54 -3.84 -27.99 15.95
N MET A 55 -5.04 -27.70 16.39
CA MET A 55 -5.39 -26.49 17.15
C MET A 55 -4.63 -26.48 18.49
N GLY A 56 -3.28 -26.43 18.40
CA GLY A 56 -2.39 -26.72 19.51
C GLY A 56 -2.31 -25.66 20.57
N GLU A 57 -2.77 -24.44 20.32
CA GLU A 57 -2.70 -23.41 21.37
C GLU A 57 -3.93 -23.41 22.26
N THR A 58 -5.09 -23.71 21.72
CA THR A 58 -6.32 -23.77 22.53
C THR A 58 -6.58 -25.14 23.11
N MET A 59 -6.03 -26.23 22.55
CA MET A 59 -6.15 -27.57 23.12
C MET A 59 -5.28 -27.72 24.37
N GLY A 60 -4.03 -27.29 24.36
CA GLY A 60 -3.17 -27.39 25.53
C GLY A 60 -3.72 -26.67 26.76
N VAL A 61 -4.34 -25.49 26.57
CA VAL A 61 -4.99 -24.76 27.68
C VAL A 61 -6.29 -25.46 28.11
N LYS A 62 -7.09 -25.99 27.19
CA LYS A 62 -8.30 -26.76 27.54
C LYS A 62 -7.96 -28.06 28.25
N GLU A 63 -6.98 -28.79 27.78
CA GLU A 63 -6.49 -30.02 28.46
C GLU A 63 -5.91 -29.73 29.83
N ALA A 64 -5.13 -28.65 29.98
CA ALA A 64 -4.59 -28.22 31.26
C ALA A 64 -5.71 -27.83 32.25
N VAL A 65 -6.76 -27.13 31.77
CA VAL A 65 -7.91 -26.76 32.58
C VAL A 65 -8.72 -27.98 32.97
N ILE A 66 -8.93 -28.95 32.08
CA ILE A 66 -9.61 -30.21 32.35
C ILE A 66 -8.80 -31.05 33.37
N ALA A 67 -7.49 -31.18 33.15
CA ALA A 67 -6.60 -31.89 34.07
C ALA A 67 -6.56 -31.25 35.46
N GLY A 68 -6.55 -29.91 35.53
CA GLY A 68 -6.64 -29.19 36.82
C GLY A 68 -7.96 -29.37 37.54
N ARG A 69 -9.06 -29.56 36.79
CA ARG A 69 -10.39 -29.83 37.37
C ARG A 69 -10.58 -31.25 37.85
N THR A 70 -9.96 -32.24 37.21
CA THR A 70 -10.15 -33.66 37.51
C THR A 70 -9.09 -34.22 38.45
N ALA A 71 -7.86 -33.74 38.41
CA ALA A 71 -6.72 -34.28 39.14
C ALA A 71 -5.94 -33.28 40.01
N GLY A 72 -6.43 -32.03 40.09
CA GLY A 72 -5.85 -30.99 40.94
C GLY A 72 -4.80 -30.09 40.24
N PRO A 73 -4.35 -29.01 40.91
CA PRO A 73 -3.48 -27.99 40.31
C PRO A 73 -2.11 -28.49 39.89
N GLY A 74 -1.61 -29.59 40.48
CA GLY A 74 -0.36 -30.23 40.06
C GLY A 74 -0.41 -30.85 38.70
N ALA A 75 -1.53 -31.47 38.31
CA ALA A 75 -1.72 -32.03 36.98
C ALA A 75 -1.82 -30.95 35.86
N MET A 76 -2.34 -29.79 36.21
CA MET A 76 -2.35 -28.64 35.30
C MET A 76 -0.92 -28.16 34.99
N LEU A 77 -0.06 -28.10 36.00
CA LEU A 77 1.36 -27.74 35.85
C LEU A 77 2.14 -28.78 35.07
N ASP A 78 1.85 -30.05 35.26
CA ASP A 78 2.49 -31.15 34.52
C ASP A 78 2.14 -31.15 33.05
N VAL A 79 0.89 -30.82 32.66
CA VAL A 79 0.48 -30.67 31.27
C VAL A 79 1.15 -29.46 30.62
N LEU A 80 1.30 -28.36 31.36
CA LEU A 80 1.97 -27.14 30.85
C LEU A 80 3.50 -27.29 30.79
N ARG A 81 4.08 -28.16 31.68
CA ARG A 81 5.52 -28.40 31.74
C ARG A 81 5.98 -29.51 30.80
N LYS A 82 5.07 -30.34 30.27
CA LYS A 82 5.40 -31.38 29.31
C LYS A 82 6.02 -30.68 28.07
N PRO A 83 7.26 -31.04 27.69
CA PRO A 83 7.86 -30.50 26.49
C PRO A 83 6.90 -30.79 25.34
N ARG A 84 6.51 -29.76 24.64
CA ARG A 84 5.69 -29.85 23.41
C ARG A 84 6.32 -30.92 22.54
N PRO A 85 5.59 -31.94 22.08
CA PRO A 85 6.14 -32.84 21.09
C PRO A 85 6.64 -31.92 19.94
N GLU A 86 7.95 -31.98 19.69
CA GLU A 86 8.54 -31.31 18.56
C GLU A 86 7.69 -31.71 17.36
N SER A 87 7.06 -30.74 16.72
CA SER A 87 6.34 -30.95 15.46
C SER A 87 7.33 -31.70 14.57
N PRO A 88 6.91 -32.82 13.94
CA PRO A 88 7.82 -33.62 13.15
C PRO A 88 8.49 -32.67 12.13
N GLY A 89 9.80 -32.51 12.31
CA GLY A 89 10.64 -31.55 11.61
C GLY A 89 10.84 -31.81 10.12
N ASN A 90 9.82 -32.37 9.47
CA ASN A 90 9.76 -32.67 8.04
C ASN A 90 8.49 -32.16 7.35
N ALA A 91 7.76 -31.22 7.93
CA ALA A 91 7.00 -30.33 7.09
C ALA A 91 8.05 -29.63 6.22
N ARG A 92 8.27 -30.13 4.99
CA ARG A 92 9.02 -29.43 3.96
C ARG A 92 8.45 -28.03 3.97
N GLN A 93 9.17 -27.11 4.61
CA GLN A 93 8.96 -25.70 4.43
C GLN A 93 9.19 -25.50 2.93
N PHE A 94 8.14 -25.55 2.13
CA PHE A 94 8.11 -24.88 0.84
C PHE A 94 8.20 -23.41 1.23
N GLY A 95 9.39 -23.02 1.69
CA GLY A 95 9.72 -21.67 2.06
C GLY A 95 9.78 -20.88 0.76
N LEU A 96 8.64 -20.31 0.39
CA LEU A 96 8.66 -19.17 -0.52
C LEU A 96 9.61 -18.16 0.11
N HIS A 97 10.62 -17.76 -0.62
CA HIS A 97 11.51 -16.72 -0.14
C HIS A 97 10.68 -15.47 0.22
N PRO A 98 11.00 -14.74 1.30
CA PRO A 98 10.22 -13.58 1.74
C PRO A 98 9.94 -12.57 0.64
N TYR A 99 10.86 -12.40 -0.32
CA TYR A 99 10.67 -11.52 -1.46
C TYR A 99 9.61 -12.05 -2.44
N GLN A 100 9.49 -13.37 -2.62
CA GLN A 100 8.47 -13.96 -3.51
C GLN A 100 7.05 -13.75 -2.93
N GLU A 101 6.91 -13.89 -1.63
CA GLU A 101 5.66 -13.61 -0.93
C GLU A 101 5.31 -12.13 -1.02
N TYR A 102 6.28 -11.24 -0.82
CA TYR A 102 6.10 -9.80 -0.91
C TYR A 102 5.67 -9.35 -2.31
N PHE A 103 6.43 -9.76 -3.35
CA PHE A 103 6.12 -9.38 -4.73
C PHE A 103 4.88 -10.07 -5.28
N GLY A 104 4.63 -11.31 -4.90
CA GLY A 104 3.42 -12.04 -5.31
C GLY A 104 2.15 -11.34 -4.82
N ARG A 105 2.16 -10.81 -3.61
CA ARG A 105 1.05 -10.02 -3.06
C ARG A 105 1.00 -8.63 -3.68
N TYR A 106 2.16 -7.97 -3.81
CA TYR A 106 2.22 -6.67 -4.45
C TYR A 106 1.69 -6.70 -5.89
N ALA A 107 1.86 -7.79 -6.63
CA ALA A 107 1.38 -7.90 -8.00
C ALA A 107 -0.12 -7.63 -8.13
N ILE A 108 -0.94 -8.09 -7.18
CA ILE A 108 -2.38 -7.82 -7.14
C ILE A 108 -2.63 -6.33 -6.89
N PHE A 109 -1.93 -5.75 -5.92
CA PHE A 109 -2.01 -4.31 -5.63
C PHE A 109 -1.56 -3.46 -6.81
N GLY A 110 -0.46 -3.83 -7.43
CA GLY A 110 0.07 -3.16 -8.62
C GLY A 110 -0.89 -3.22 -9.79
N ALA A 111 -1.51 -4.38 -10.05
CA ALA A 111 -2.51 -4.53 -11.10
C ALA A 111 -3.74 -3.63 -10.86
N MET A 112 -4.24 -3.60 -9.63
CA MET A 112 -5.37 -2.74 -9.26
C MET A 112 -4.99 -1.25 -9.31
N ALA A 113 -3.78 -0.89 -8.91
CA ALA A 113 -3.28 0.48 -9.01
C ALA A 113 -3.13 0.93 -10.47
N LEU A 114 -2.65 0.06 -11.35
CA LEU A 114 -2.59 0.33 -12.80
C LEU A 114 -3.98 0.51 -13.40
N LEU A 115 -4.93 -0.36 -13.04
CA LEU A 115 -6.32 -0.22 -13.49
C LEU A 115 -6.89 1.12 -13.05
N GLN A 116 -6.71 1.49 -11.79
CA GLN A 116 -7.15 2.77 -11.23
C GLN A 116 -6.48 3.95 -11.93
N GLY A 117 -5.14 3.93 -12.10
CA GLY A 117 -4.40 4.98 -12.80
C GLY A 117 -4.89 5.15 -14.25
N THR A 118 -5.17 4.03 -14.93
CA THR A 118 -5.75 4.04 -16.28
C THR A 118 -7.12 4.71 -16.30
N LEU A 119 -8.01 4.33 -15.36
CA LEU A 119 -9.36 4.91 -15.28
C LEU A 119 -9.32 6.41 -14.99
N VAL A 120 -8.43 6.86 -14.09
CA VAL A 120 -8.28 8.28 -13.76
C VAL A 120 -7.77 9.05 -14.99
N CYS A 121 -6.66 8.61 -15.60
CA CYS A 121 -6.09 9.30 -16.77
C CYS A 121 -7.04 9.32 -17.97
N LEU A 122 -7.73 8.21 -18.27
CA LEU A 122 -8.73 8.17 -19.32
C LEU A 122 -9.95 9.03 -18.97
N GLY A 123 -10.36 9.05 -17.70
CA GLY A 123 -11.42 9.93 -17.22
C GLY A 123 -11.09 11.40 -17.46
N ASP A 124 -9.87 11.83 -17.12
CA ASP A 124 -9.41 13.20 -17.34
C ASP A 124 -9.41 13.57 -18.84
N MET A 125 -8.99 12.64 -19.71
CA MET A 125 -8.95 12.88 -21.15
C MET A 125 -10.34 12.89 -21.80
N PHE A 126 -11.23 11.94 -21.43
CA PHE A 126 -12.52 11.77 -22.08
C PHE A 126 -13.64 12.63 -21.47
N PHE A 127 -13.68 12.75 -20.13
CA PHE A 127 -14.76 13.47 -19.44
C PHE A 127 -14.41 14.94 -19.18
N LEU A 128 -13.17 15.23 -18.79
CA LEU A 128 -12.74 16.60 -18.55
C LEU A 128 -12.24 17.29 -19.83
N GLY A 129 -12.02 16.54 -20.92
CA GLY A 129 -11.56 17.10 -22.18
C GLY A 129 -10.22 17.81 -22.05
N VAL A 130 -9.33 17.28 -21.23
CA VAL A 130 -8.01 17.86 -20.98
C VAL A 130 -7.20 17.85 -22.26
N GLN A 131 -6.64 19.01 -22.61
CA GLN A 131 -5.79 19.17 -23.77
C GLN A 131 -4.41 18.56 -23.47
N CYS A 132 -4.14 17.39 -24.05
CA CYS A 132 -2.83 16.72 -23.96
C CYS A 132 -2.21 16.65 -25.35
N GLU A 133 -1.03 17.22 -25.54
CA GLU A 133 -0.28 17.04 -26.80
C GLU A 133 0.21 15.58 -26.94
N HIS A 134 0.58 14.96 -25.83
CA HIS A 134 1.08 13.58 -25.80
C HIS A 134 0.26 12.68 -24.87
N PRO A 135 -0.92 12.21 -25.30
CA PRO A 135 -1.83 11.43 -24.44
C PRO A 135 -1.21 10.11 -23.95
N LEU A 136 -0.37 9.49 -24.75
CA LEU A 136 0.32 8.26 -24.36
C LEU A 136 1.35 8.51 -23.24
N GLN A 137 2.09 9.62 -23.30
CA GLN A 137 3.05 9.99 -22.25
C GLN A 137 2.33 10.30 -20.95
N PHE A 138 1.20 11.00 -21.01
CA PHE A 138 0.36 11.28 -19.85
C PHE A 138 -0.10 9.98 -19.16
N LEU A 139 -0.55 9.00 -19.94
CA LEU A 139 -0.95 7.70 -19.42
C LEU A 139 0.23 6.93 -18.80
N MET A 140 1.41 6.95 -19.44
CA MET A 140 2.60 6.28 -18.92
C MET A 140 3.08 6.91 -17.60
N VAL A 141 3.04 8.23 -17.48
CA VAL A 141 3.35 8.94 -16.23
C VAL A 141 2.33 8.56 -15.15
N GLY A 142 1.04 8.49 -15.49
CA GLY A 142 -0.01 8.02 -14.59
C GLY A 142 0.24 6.61 -14.08
N TRP A 143 0.65 5.68 -14.94
CA TRP A 143 1.01 4.32 -14.55
C TRP A 143 2.24 4.28 -13.63
N LEU A 144 3.26 5.08 -13.95
CA LEU A 144 4.46 5.17 -13.11
C LEU A 144 4.11 5.70 -11.71
N CYS A 145 3.32 6.77 -11.63
CA CYS A 145 2.84 7.30 -10.36
C CYS A 145 2.01 6.26 -9.58
N ALA A 146 1.11 5.54 -10.26
CA ALA A 146 0.28 4.52 -9.64
C ALA A 146 1.13 3.38 -9.05
N LEU A 147 2.14 2.90 -9.76
CA LEU A 147 3.04 1.86 -9.28
C LEU A 147 3.90 2.33 -8.10
N VAL A 148 4.51 3.51 -8.21
CA VAL A 148 5.38 4.06 -7.16
C VAL A 148 4.59 4.33 -5.88
N PHE A 149 3.42 4.96 -5.97
CA PHE A 149 2.60 5.29 -4.81
C PHE A 149 2.02 4.04 -4.15
N SER A 150 1.50 3.10 -4.95
CA SER A 150 0.98 1.84 -4.43
C SER A 150 2.07 1.02 -3.76
N LEU A 151 3.28 0.96 -4.32
CA LEU A 151 4.43 0.27 -3.73
C LEU A 151 4.83 0.89 -2.39
N LEU A 152 4.92 2.21 -2.33
CA LEU A 152 5.28 2.93 -1.10
C LEU A 152 4.25 2.69 0.00
N ILE A 153 2.96 2.88 -0.30
CA ILE A 153 1.88 2.72 0.67
C ILE A 153 1.76 1.25 1.11
N TYR A 154 1.91 0.30 0.16
CA TYR A 154 1.94 -1.13 0.45
C TYR A 154 3.09 -1.48 1.39
N THR A 155 4.30 -1.00 1.10
CA THR A 155 5.50 -1.24 1.95
C THR A 155 5.30 -0.69 3.36
N LEU A 156 4.79 0.54 3.49
CA LEU A 156 4.49 1.15 4.79
C LEU A 156 3.48 0.30 5.58
N THR A 157 2.45 -0.19 4.90
CA THR A 157 1.41 -0.97 5.56
C THR A 157 1.89 -2.38 5.93
N VAL A 158 2.70 -3.03 5.08
CA VAL A 158 3.30 -4.34 5.42
C VAL A 158 4.28 -4.22 6.58
N SER A 159 5.06 -3.12 6.64
CA SER A 159 6.07 -2.92 7.66
C SER A 159 5.50 -2.49 9.02
N PHE A 160 4.50 -1.62 9.02
CA PHE A 160 3.98 -0.98 10.24
C PHE A 160 2.50 -1.28 10.52
N GLY A 161 1.84 -2.08 9.68
CA GLY A 161 0.41 -2.38 9.86
C GLY A 161 -0.48 -1.13 9.77
N ASP A 162 -1.37 -0.97 10.74
CA ASP A 162 -2.30 0.17 10.76
C ASP A 162 -1.60 1.52 10.99
N ILE A 163 -0.46 1.54 11.67
CA ILE A 163 0.39 2.73 11.82
C ILE A 163 0.92 3.15 10.44
N GLY A 164 1.28 2.20 9.58
CA GLY A 164 1.71 2.48 8.22
C GLY A 164 0.66 3.20 7.38
N LYS A 165 -0.61 2.85 7.53
CA LYS A 165 -1.74 3.56 6.89
C LYS A 165 -1.85 5.00 7.40
N ALA A 166 -1.72 5.20 8.72
CA ALA A 166 -1.74 6.55 9.31
C ALA A 166 -0.58 7.41 8.78
N ILE A 167 0.63 6.84 8.68
CA ILE A 167 1.79 7.52 8.10
C ILE A 167 1.51 7.90 6.63
N ALA A 168 0.90 7.02 5.83
CA ALA A 168 0.54 7.31 4.44
C ALA A 168 -0.43 8.49 4.31
N VAL A 169 -1.38 8.64 5.24
CA VAL A 169 -2.31 9.79 5.30
C VAL A 169 -1.57 11.06 5.70
N VAL A 170 -0.67 11.01 6.69
CA VAL A 170 0.14 12.17 7.08
C VAL A 170 1.04 12.61 5.93
N LEU A 171 1.68 11.66 5.23
CA LEU A 171 2.45 11.95 4.03
C LEU A 171 1.60 12.60 2.93
N LEU A 172 0.35 12.15 2.74
CA LEU A 172 -0.58 12.79 1.80
C LEU A 172 -0.76 14.27 2.13
N VAL A 173 -1.08 14.59 3.38
CA VAL A 173 -1.30 15.98 3.80
C VAL A 173 -0.04 16.83 3.57
N MET A 174 1.13 16.30 3.91
CA MET A 174 2.40 16.99 3.68
C MET A 174 2.70 17.17 2.19
N GLN A 175 2.39 16.19 1.36
CA GLN A 175 2.61 16.22 -0.09
C GLN A 175 1.68 17.22 -0.78
N VAL A 176 0.40 17.25 -0.39
CA VAL A 176 -0.57 18.21 -0.91
C VAL A 176 -0.17 19.64 -0.54
N ALA A 177 0.19 19.87 0.73
CA ALA A 177 0.63 21.18 1.20
C ALA A 177 1.94 21.64 0.51
N GLY A 178 2.85 20.71 0.24
CA GLY A 178 4.17 21.00 -0.33
C GLY A 178 4.27 20.85 -1.86
N SER A 179 3.19 20.51 -2.56
CA SER A 179 3.27 20.17 -3.99
C SER A 179 3.43 21.38 -4.92
N GLY A 180 3.18 22.59 -4.42
CA GLY A 180 3.14 23.77 -5.30
C GLY A 180 1.98 23.79 -6.31
N GLY A 181 1.12 22.76 -6.30
CA GLY A 181 0.03 22.61 -7.27
C GLY A 181 -1.09 23.64 -7.11
N THR A 182 -1.30 24.12 -5.89
CA THR A 182 -2.31 25.16 -5.60
C THR A 182 -1.70 26.54 -5.36
N PHE A 183 -0.48 26.58 -4.77
CA PHE A 183 0.25 27.81 -4.50
C PHE A 183 1.72 27.63 -4.88
N PRO A 184 2.41 28.70 -5.35
CA PRO A 184 3.84 28.65 -5.64
C PRO A 184 4.64 28.22 -4.38
N ILE A 185 5.63 27.34 -4.56
CA ILE A 185 6.44 26.78 -3.48
C ILE A 185 7.16 27.88 -2.69
N GLU A 186 7.48 29.00 -3.34
CA GLU A 186 8.15 30.16 -2.77
C GLU A 186 7.33 30.87 -1.67
N THR A 187 6.01 30.69 -1.69
CA THR A 187 5.11 31.28 -0.68
C THR A 187 4.97 30.45 0.57
N LEU A 188 5.48 29.21 0.55
CA LEU A 188 5.41 28.28 1.69
C LEU A 188 6.51 28.58 2.74
N PRO A 189 6.26 28.23 4.02
CA PRO A 189 7.30 28.30 5.05
C PRO A 189 8.55 27.50 4.66
N PRO A 190 9.76 27.93 5.12
CA PRO A 190 11.03 27.28 4.74
C PRO A 190 11.08 25.78 5.02
N PHE A 191 10.39 25.32 6.04
CA PHE A 191 10.25 23.91 6.40
C PHE A 191 9.63 23.09 5.25
N PHE A 192 8.54 23.57 4.68
CA PHE A 192 7.88 22.89 3.56
C PHE A 192 8.73 22.93 2.29
N GLN A 193 9.40 24.04 2.01
CA GLN A 193 10.30 24.16 0.87
C GLN A 193 11.46 23.14 0.92
N MET A 194 11.96 22.84 2.14
CA MET A 194 13.01 21.83 2.32
C MET A 194 12.47 20.42 2.10
N ILE A 195 11.30 20.10 2.64
CA ILE A 195 10.69 18.77 2.57
C ILE A 195 10.17 18.47 1.17
N CYS A 196 9.67 19.44 0.42
CA CYS A 196 9.16 19.27 -0.94
C CYS A 196 10.15 18.57 -1.87
N LYS A 197 11.44 18.82 -1.70
CA LYS A 197 12.49 18.18 -2.50
C LYS A 197 12.59 16.66 -2.30
N TRP A 198 12.05 16.13 -1.21
CA TRP A 198 12.06 14.71 -0.87
C TRP A 198 10.71 14.04 -1.14
N LEU A 199 9.67 14.83 -1.42
CA LEU A 199 8.34 14.31 -1.68
C LEU A 199 8.18 13.89 -3.14
N LEU A 200 7.51 12.77 -3.37
CA LEU A 200 7.29 12.19 -4.70
C LEU A 200 6.23 12.95 -5.51
N PHE A 201 5.27 13.57 -4.82
CA PHE A 201 4.11 14.20 -5.42
C PHE A 201 4.45 15.37 -6.37
N PRO A 202 5.33 16.34 -6.00
CA PRO A 202 5.71 17.42 -6.90
C PRO A 202 6.29 16.91 -8.22
N TYR A 203 7.13 15.89 -8.16
CA TYR A 203 7.72 15.28 -9.36
C TYR A 203 6.69 14.61 -10.26
N GLY A 204 5.66 13.98 -9.66
CA GLY A 204 4.53 13.42 -10.41
C GLY A 204 3.72 14.50 -11.12
N VAL A 205 3.46 15.61 -10.42
CA VAL A 205 2.73 16.76 -11.00
C VAL A 205 3.52 17.39 -12.13
N ASP A 206 4.81 17.64 -11.96
CA ASP A 206 5.69 18.22 -12.98
C ASP A 206 5.81 17.31 -14.21
N ALA A 207 5.93 16.00 -14.00
CA ALA A 207 5.98 15.05 -15.10
C ALA A 207 4.67 15.01 -15.90
N MET A 208 3.53 15.11 -15.23
CA MET A 208 2.23 15.20 -15.90
C MET A 208 2.05 16.53 -16.63
N HIS A 209 2.50 17.64 -16.05
CA HIS A 209 2.52 18.94 -16.75
C HIS A 209 3.36 18.88 -18.02
N SER A 210 4.55 18.27 -17.94
CA SER A 210 5.41 18.11 -19.12
C SER A 210 4.75 17.24 -20.19
N ALA A 211 4.04 16.18 -19.82
CA ALA A 211 3.32 15.33 -20.78
C ALA A 211 2.11 16.03 -21.43
N MET A 212 1.54 17.04 -20.77
CA MET A 212 0.42 17.82 -21.30
C MET A 212 0.86 18.96 -22.21
N ALA A 213 1.97 19.62 -21.86
CA ALA A 213 2.44 20.83 -22.55
C ALA A 213 3.46 20.57 -23.68
N GLY A 214 3.97 19.35 -23.79
CA GLY A 214 4.98 18.96 -24.78
C GLY A 214 6.39 19.25 -24.32
#